data_bae26b044c787d8e740fee53db15b2c0
#
_entry.id   bae26b044c787d8e740fee53db15b2c0
#
_cell.length_a   1.000
_cell.length_b   1.000
_cell.length_c   1.000
_cell.angle_alpha   90.00
_cell.angle_beta   90.00
_cell.angle_gamma   90.00
#
_symmetry.space_group_name_H-M   'P 1'
#
loop_
_entity.id
_entity.type
_entity.pdbx_description
1 polymer ?
#
loop_
_entity_poly.entity_id
_entity_poly.type
_entity_poly.pdbx_seq_one_letter_code
_entity_poly.pdbx_strand_id
1 'polypeptide(L)' 'MEKHQTADELARYVCRELYEFTDGWPMEWRKAVGGAWMHAAMEHAVDHGWLLLDDEDASICLTAEGRREVRKSLS' A
#
# COMPACT_ATOMS: atom_id res chain seq x y z
N MET A 1 -26.26 5.67 0.27
CA MET A 1 -25.30 6.63 0.74
C MET A 1 -23.90 6.34 0.28
N GLU A 2 -23.32 7.29 -0.34
CA GLU A 2 -21.97 7.17 -0.82
C GLU A 2 -20.98 7.32 0.29
N LYS A 3 -20.02 6.46 0.30
CA LYS A 3 -18.95 6.57 1.24
C LYS A 3 -17.68 6.90 0.50
N HIS A 4 -17.18 8.08 0.71
CA HIS A 4 -15.93 8.49 0.08
C HIS A 4 -14.75 7.99 0.90
N GLN A 5 -13.89 7.25 0.25
CA GLN A 5 -12.67 6.82 0.89
C GLN A 5 -11.59 7.86 0.66
N THR A 6 -10.92 8.25 1.72
CA THR A 6 -9.82 9.19 1.63
C THR A 6 -8.59 8.51 1.05
N ALA A 7 -7.62 9.31 0.63
CA ALA A 7 -6.36 8.76 0.15
C ALA A 7 -5.69 7.91 1.24
N ASP A 8 -5.84 8.36 2.49
CA ASP A 8 -5.27 7.61 3.62
C ASP A 8 -5.91 6.22 3.74
N GLU A 9 -7.23 6.17 3.63
CA GLU A 9 -7.93 4.88 3.74
C GLU A 9 -7.55 3.96 2.60
N LEU A 10 -7.47 4.49 1.39
CA LEU A 10 -7.11 3.69 0.24
C LEU A 10 -5.66 3.22 0.33
N ALA A 11 -4.77 4.08 0.83
CA ALA A 11 -3.38 3.71 1.02
C ALA A 11 -3.24 2.57 2.02
N ARG A 12 -4.01 2.64 3.10
CA ARG A 12 -3.99 1.57 4.10
C ARG A 12 -4.55 0.28 3.53
N TYR A 13 -5.56 0.38 2.69
CA TYR A 13 -6.13 -0.79 2.03
C TYR A 13 -5.08 -1.45 1.12
N VAL A 14 -4.37 -0.66 0.34
CA VAL A 14 -3.33 -1.19 -0.55
C VAL A 14 -2.25 -1.88 0.26
N CYS A 15 -1.80 -1.25 1.34
CA CYS A 15 -0.77 -1.84 2.21
C CYS A 15 -1.24 -3.15 2.80
N ARG A 16 -2.49 -3.22 3.22
CA ARG A 16 -3.04 -4.43 3.81
C ARG A 16 -3.11 -5.56 2.79
N GLU A 17 -3.54 -5.23 1.57
CA GLU A 17 -3.59 -6.23 0.51
C GLU A 17 -2.19 -6.77 0.21
N LEU A 18 -1.23 -5.87 0.15
CA LEU A 18 0.14 -6.28 -0.11
C LEU A 18 0.70 -7.12 1.02
N TYR A 19 0.35 -6.76 2.25
CA TYR A 19 0.75 -7.52 3.42
C TYR A 19 0.25 -8.96 3.33
N GLU A 20 -1.02 -9.12 2.95
CA GLU A 20 -1.63 -10.44 2.85
C GLU A 20 -1.04 -11.24 1.70
N PHE A 21 -0.80 -10.59 0.57
CA PHE A 21 -0.21 -11.26 -0.59
C PHE A 21 1.21 -11.75 -0.33
N THR A 22 1.94 -11.06 0.53
CA THR A 22 3.34 -11.39 0.78
C THR A 22 3.55 -12.06 2.12
N ASP A 23 2.48 -12.46 2.79
CA ASP A 23 2.52 -13.10 4.10
C ASP A 23 3.30 -12.26 5.12
N GLY A 24 3.22 -10.94 4.95
CA GLY A 24 3.87 -10.03 5.87
C GLY A 24 5.34 -9.78 5.60
N TRP A 25 5.90 -10.36 4.55
CA TRP A 25 7.30 -10.13 4.19
C TRP A 25 7.47 -8.70 3.68
N PRO A 26 8.36 -7.91 4.29
CA PRO A 26 8.41 -6.47 3.97
C PRO A 26 9.10 -6.11 2.67
N MET A 27 9.96 -6.92 2.15
CA MET A 27 10.76 -6.52 0.99
C MET A 27 10.44 -7.32 -0.26
N GLU A 28 9.21 -7.77 -0.39
CA GLU A 28 8.81 -8.51 -1.57
C GLU A 28 8.09 -7.58 -2.55
N TRP A 29 8.60 -7.51 -3.78
CA TRP A 29 8.05 -6.62 -4.80
C TRP A 29 6.90 -7.26 -5.53
N ARG A 30 5.86 -6.47 -5.78
CA ARG A 30 4.70 -6.93 -6.52
C ARG A 30 4.28 -5.86 -7.53
N LYS A 31 3.78 -6.30 -8.67
CA LYS A 31 3.26 -5.38 -9.67
C LYS A 31 2.06 -4.63 -9.13
N ALA A 32 2.05 -3.33 -9.34
CA ALA A 32 0.92 -2.50 -8.97
C ALA A 32 -0.10 -2.54 -10.10
N VAL A 33 -1.34 -2.91 -9.79
CA VAL A 33 -2.41 -2.91 -10.77
C VAL A 33 -3.56 -2.10 -10.22
N GLY A 34 -4.25 -1.38 -11.10
CA GLY A 34 -5.38 -0.58 -10.67
C GLY A 34 -5.52 0.65 -11.52
N GLY A 35 -6.52 1.46 -11.21
CA GLY A 35 -6.77 2.67 -11.94
C GLY A 35 -6.19 3.89 -11.25
N ALA A 36 -6.77 5.05 -11.57
CA ALA A 36 -6.29 6.31 -11.03
C ALA A 36 -6.33 6.35 -9.51
N TRP A 37 -7.33 5.70 -8.91
CA TRP A 37 -7.44 5.69 -7.45
C TRP A 37 -6.24 4.99 -6.82
N MET A 38 -5.76 3.95 -7.48
CA MET A 38 -4.61 3.20 -6.98
C MET A 38 -3.36 4.06 -6.99
N HIS A 39 -3.22 4.87 -8.04
CA HIS A 39 -2.06 5.75 -8.16
C HIS A 39 -2.01 6.74 -6.99
N ALA A 40 -3.14 7.37 -6.70
CA ALA A 40 -3.22 8.33 -5.60
C ALA A 40 -2.94 7.66 -4.26
N ALA A 41 -3.49 6.45 -4.08
CA ALA A 41 -3.28 5.70 -2.85
C ALA A 41 -1.81 5.34 -2.67
N MET A 42 -1.16 4.93 -3.76
CA MET A 42 0.25 4.58 -3.68
C MET A 42 1.12 5.77 -3.36
N GLU A 43 0.82 6.93 -3.96
CA GLU A 43 1.57 8.14 -3.65
C GLU A 43 1.46 8.50 -2.18
N HIS A 44 0.26 8.40 -1.64
CA HIS A 44 0.04 8.68 -0.24
C HIS A 44 0.85 7.75 0.66
N ALA A 45 0.83 6.46 0.31
CA ALA A 45 1.54 5.46 1.09
C ALA A 45 3.06 5.65 1.00
N VAL A 46 3.56 6.02 -0.17
CA VAL A 46 4.97 6.29 -0.34
C VAL A 46 5.39 7.49 0.50
N ASP A 47 4.55 8.54 0.48
CA ASP A 47 4.83 9.75 1.27
C ASP A 47 4.91 9.45 2.76
N HIS A 48 4.15 8.47 3.22
CA HIS A 48 4.17 8.08 4.63
C HIS A 48 5.24 7.04 4.94
N GLY A 49 5.99 6.62 3.93
CA GLY A 49 7.05 5.65 4.14
C GLY A 49 6.55 4.22 4.27
N TRP A 50 5.31 3.98 3.90
CA TRP A 50 4.72 2.62 3.99
C TRP A 50 5.06 1.76 2.80
N LEU A 51 5.28 2.37 1.65
CA LEU A 51 5.58 1.65 0.41
C LEU A 51 6.79 2.24 -0.28
N LEU A 52 7.47 1.41 -1.04
CA LEU A 52 8.46 1.84 -2.02
C LEU A 52 7.86 1.62 -3.40
N LEU A 53 8.17 2.50 -4.32
CA LEU A 53 7.64 2.42 -5.68
C LEU A 53 8.79 2.37 -6.68
N ASP A 54 8.72 1.41 -7.59
CA ASP A 54 9.65 1.32 -8.70
C ASP A 54 8.89 1.78 -9.94
N ASP A 55 9.20 2.99 -10.40
CA ASP A 55 8.48 3.59 -11.53
C ASP A 55 8.68 2.83 -12.82
N GLU A 56 9.85 2.23 -13.01
CA GLU A 56 10.14 1.53 -14.25
C GLU A 56 9.29 0.29 -14.42
N ASP A 57 9.15 -0.46 -13.35
CA ASP A 57 8.39 -1.71 -13.37
C ASP A 57 6.96 -1.55 -12.91
N ALA A 58 6.59 -0.38 -12.41
CA ALA A 58 5.30 -0.17 -11.79
C ALA A 58 5.07 -1.19 -10.68
N SER A 59 6.12 -1.42 -9.88
CA SER A 59 6.07 -2.38 -8.79
C SER A 59 6.11 -1.66 -7.46
N ILE A 60 5.51 -2.27 -6.45
CA ILE A 60 5.50 -1.71 -5.11
C ILE A 60 6.02 -2.73 -4.12
N CYS A 61 6.54 -2.23 -3.02
CA CYS A 61 7.11 -3.06 -1.97
C CYS A 61 6.70 -2.49 -0.62
N LEU A 62 6.19 -3.33 0.25
CA LEU A 62 5.79 -2.91 1.58
C LEU A 62 7.03 -2.74 2.45
N THR A 63 7.16 -1.57 3.06
CA THR A 63 8.29 -1.32 3.95
C THR A 63 8.03 -1.89 5.34
N ALA A 64 9.06 -1.89 6.17
CA ALA A 64 8.90 -2.30 7.57
C ALA A 64 7.89 -1.39 8.27
N GLU A 65 7.94 -0.10 7.94
CA GLU A 65 7.00 0.86 8.50
C GLU A 65 5.58 0.57 8.05
N GLY A 66 5.40 0.25 6.76
CA GLY A 66 4.09 -0.10 6.24
C GLY A 66 3.54 -1.37 6.88
N ARG A 67 4.40 -2.35 7.07
CA ARG A 67 4.00 -3.59 7.73
C ARG A 67 3.54 -3.31 9.15
N ARG A 68 4.24 -2.43 9.84
CA ARG A 68 3.87 -2.06 11.21
C ARG A 68 2.49 -1.39 11.24
N GLU A 69 2.23 -0.53 10.28
CA GLU A 69 0.92 0.14 10.20
C GLU A 69 -0.20 -0.85 9.96
N VAL A 70 0.01 -1.82 9.08
CA VAL A 70 -0.99 -2.84 8.82
C VAL A 70 -1.26 -3.65 10.08
N ARG A 71 -0.21 -4.04 10.78
CA ARG A 71 -0.36 -4.84 11.99
C ARG A 71 -1.14 -4.09 13.07
N LYS A 72 -0.95 -2.78 13.16
CA LYS A 72 -1.73 -1.97 14.08
C LYS A 72 -3.22 -2.02 13.73
N SER A 73 -3.51 -1.98 12.43
CA SER A 73 -4.90 -2.01 11.97
C SER A 73 -5.56 -3.34 12.24
N LEU A 74 -4.78 -4.42 12.23
CA LEU A 74 -5.32 -5.75 12.44
C LEU A 74 -5.50 -6.10 13.90
N SER A 75 -4.92 -5.35 14.77
CA SER A 75 -4.99 -5.61 16.22
C SER A 75 -6.34 -5.28 16.80
#